data_2c9f7e577a3b59ac1f69897a44f21fa7
#
_entry.id   2c9f7e577a3b59ac1f69897a44f21fa7
#
_cell.length_a   1.000
_cell.length_b   1.000
_cell.length_c   1.000
_cell.angle_alpha   90.00
_cell.angle_beta   90.00
_cell.angle_gamma   90.00
#
_symmetry.space_group_name_H-M   'P 1'
#
loop_
_entity.id
_entity.type
_entity.pdbx_description
1 polymer ?
#
loop_
_entity_poly.entity_id
_entity_poly.type
_entity_poly.pdbx_seq_one_letter_code
_entity_poly.pdbx_strand_id
1 'polypeptide(L)'
;MKIFAPEGFLEAAVAENVLAGNAMSRRATYMYGNLLPHSPTGQVGAGLGPTTSLGTVTLIPPTDVIRQNGEKRKIAGLDFEFWMAPDSEAPSEMFFYIPSMKALCTAEDAVHNLHNTYSLRGAKLRNPLAWSKYLNEAIYNWRDKVEVLFAPHHWSTIGNKRIVAHLKHHRDLYRYINDQPLRLANHGFRMIEIAEMLDLPKSLQQVWSARGFYGSVNHDLKSTYVMYLGWFNGNPATLHPYPECDAAAKYVAFMGGADAVLEKARKCYDAETIAGSRRSSTTSSSPTPLTKRRANCRRTSWSRWDTRLKAVRGGTST
;
A
#
# COMPACT_ATOMS: atom_id res chain seq x y z
N MET A 1 -33.55 2.17 2.27
CA MET A 1 -32.51 1.15 2.01
C MET A 1 -31.67 1.05 3.27
N LYS A 2 -31.35 -0.17 3.74
CA LYS A 2 -30.43 -0.36 4.88
C LYS A 2 -29.00 -0.35 4.41
N ILE A 3 -28.13 0.28 5.16
CA ILE A 3 -26.67 0.37 4.92
C ILE A 3 -25.99 -0.15 6.18
N PHE A 4 -25.29 -1.26 6.04
CA PHE A 4 -24.56 -1.90 7.13
C PHE A 4 -23.08 -1.50 7.08
N ALA A 5 -22.51 -1.16 8.22
CA ALA A 5 -21.10 -0.86 8.35
C ALA A 5 -20.56 -1.33 9.71
N PRO A 6 -19.26 -1.56 9.84
CA PRO A 6 -18.64 -1.84 11.13
C PRO A 6 -18.65 -0.60 12.02
N GLU A 7 -18.61 -0.82 13.33
CA GLU A 7 -18.50 0.25 14.31
C GLU A 7 -17.26 1.13 14.04
N GLY A 8 -17.41 2.46 14.22
CA GLY A 8 -16.34 3.44 13.92
C GLY A 8 -16.21 3.83 12.46
N PHE A 9 -17.00 3.27 11.55
CA PHE A 9 -16.92 3.58 10.10
C PHE A 9 -17.13 5.07 9.81
N LEU A 10 -18.15 5.70 10.40
CA LEU A 10 -18.47 7.09 10.09
C LEU A 10 -17.35 8.04 10.51
N GLU A 11 -16.80 7.84 11.70
CA GLU A 11 -15.68 8.62 12.24
C GLU A 11 -14.43 8.45 11.38
N ALA A 12 -14.12 7.22 10.97
CA ALA A 12 -12.98 6.92 10.11
C ALA A 12 -13.14 7.54 8.72
N ALA A 13 -14.33 7.41 8.12
CA ALA A 13 -14.64 7.98 6.81
C ALA A 13 -14.56 9.52 6.82
N VAL A 14 -15.06 10.18 7.86
CA VAL A 14 -14.97 11.64 8.03
C VAL A 14 -13.51 12.06 8.25
N ALA A 15 -12.77 11.37 9.11
CA ALA A 15 -11.37 11.68 9.37
C ALA A 15 -10.52 11.62 8.09
N GLU A 16 -10.71 10.60 7.28
CA GLU A 16 -9.94 10.40 6.05
C GLU A 16 -10.41 11.30 4.90
N ASN A 17 -11.71 11.32 4.62
CA ASN A 17 -12.23 11.94 3.39
C ASN A 17 -12.65 13.40 3.56
N VAL A 18 -12.87 13.86 4.77
CA VAL A 18 -13.25 15.25 5.06
C VAL A 18 -12.09 16.00 5.71
N LEU A 19 -11.63 15.57 6.88
CA LEU A 19 -10.59 16.31 7.62
C LEU A 19 -9.23 16.32 6.88
N ALA A 20 -8.80 15.18 6.35
CA ALA A 20 -7.57 15.06 5.59
C ALA A 20 -7.79 15.01 4.07
N GLY A 21 -9.03 15.08 3.59
CA GLY A 21 -9.43 14.78 2.22
C GLY A 21 -8.70 15.60 1.16
N ASN A 22 -8.55 16.90 1.34
CA ASN A 22 -7.84 17.77 0.40
C ASN A 22 -6.35 17.41 0.28
N ALA A 23 -5.70 17.11 1.40
CA ALA A 23 -4.30 16.69 1.39
C ALA A 23 -4.15 15.33 0.71
N MET A 24 -5.02 14.39 1.03
CA MET A 24 -5.03 13.06 0.42
C MET A 24 -5.32 13.11 -1.08
N SER A 25 -6.27 13.90 -1.54
CA SER A 25 -6.59 14.07 -2.96
C SER A 25 -5.41 14.60 -3.77
N ARG A 26 -4.69 15.60 -3.24
CA ARG A 26 -3.46 16.12 -3.88
C ARG A 26 -2.37 15.05 -3.96
N ARG A 27 -2.18 14.27 -2.89
CA ARG A 27 -1.17 13.20 -2.85
C ARG A 27 -1.57 12.01 -3.72
N ALA A 28 -2.87 11.71 -3.83
CA ALA A 28 -3.40 10.67 -4.71
C ALA A 28 -3.03 10.89 -6.18
N THR A 29 -2.96 12.16 -6.63
CA THR A 29 -2.49 12.51 -7.98
C THR A 29 -1.10 11.94 -8.28
N TYR A 30 -0.20 11.96 -7.30
CA TYR A 30 1.15 11.39 -7.45
C TYR A 30 1.14 9.86 -7.27
N MET A 31 0.37 9.35 -6.32
CA MET A 31 0.28 7.92 -6.04
C MET A 31 -0.26 7.14 -7.24
N TYR A 32 -1.34 7.62 -7.84
CA TYR A 32 -2.01 6.95 -8.96
C TYR A 32 -1.51 7.40 -10.34
N GLY A 33 -0.74 8.47 -10.41
CA GLY A 33 -0.23 8.98 -11.68
C GLY A 33 -1.29 9.59 -12.59
N ASN A 34 -2.37 10.14 -12.02
CA ASN A 34 -3.54 10.64 -12.77
C ASN A 34 -3.21 11.77 -13.79
N LEU A 35 -2.04 12.41 -13.68
CA LEU A 35 -1.57 13.42 -14.62
C LEU A 35 -0.75 12.84 -15.78
N LEU A 36 -0.48 11.54 -15.76
CA LEU A 36 0.24 10.87 -16.83
C LEU A 36 -0.75 10.37 -17.89
N PRO A 37 -0.36 10.39 -19.17
CA PRO A 37 -1.20 9.83 -20.21
C PRO A 37 -1.40 8.31 -20.02
N HIS A 38 -2.58 7.81 -20.36
CA HIS A 38 -2.85 6.37 -20.36
C HIS A 38 -2.01 5.69 -21.44
N SER A 39 -0.97 5.00 -21.03
CA SER A 39 -0.04 4.30 -21.93
C SER A 39 0.84 3.33 -21.14
N PRO A 40 1.51 2.38 -21.83
CA PRO A 40 2.46 1.47 -21.17
C PRO A 40 3.64 2.18 -20.46
N THR A 41 3.92 3.42 -20.84
CA THR A 41 5.00 4.25 -20.24
C THR A 41 4.49 5.37 -19.35
N GLY A 42 3.17 5.53 -19.26
CA GLY A 42 2.49 6.50 -18.41
C GLY A 42 1.70 5.83 -17.28
N GLN A 43 0.40 6.13 -17.19
CA GLN A 43 -0.50 5.49 -16.25
C GLN A 43 -1.10 4.22 -16.88
N VAL A 44 -0.88 3.07 -16.24
CA VAL A 44 -1.51 1.79 -16.62
C VAL A 44 -2.73 1.51 -15.73
N GLY A 45 -2.66 1.85 -14.45
CA GLY A 45 -3.72 1.66 -13.48
C GLY A 45 -3.31 2.10 -12.08
N ALA A 46 -4.23 1.94 -11.13
CA ALA A 46 -4.04 2.34 -9.73
C ALA A 46 -3.41 1.25 -8.86
N GLY A 47 -3.17 0.04 -9.40
CA GLY A 47 -2.65 -1.12 -8.65
C GLY A 47 -3.74 -2.02 -8.05
N LEU A 48 -4.94 -1.49 -7.82
CA LEU A 48 -6.15 -2.20 -7.39
C LEU A 48 -7.28 -2.17 -8.46
N GLY A 49 -7.04 -1.48 -9.56
CA GLY A 49 -7.99 -1.31 -10.64
C GLY A 49 -7.52 -0.22 -11.61
N PRO A 50 -8.31 0.13 -12.63
CA PRO A 50 -7.92 1.09 -13.66
C PRO A 50 -7.70 2.51 -13.11
N THR A 51 -8.65 3.01 -12.33
CA THR A 51 -8.62 4.35 -11.71
C THR A 51 -9.69 4.48 -10.63
N THR A 52 -9.60 5.53 -9.82
CA THR A 52 -10.70 5.93 -8.94
C THR A 52 -11.78 6.67 -9.74
N SER A 53 -13.05 6.52 -9.35
CA SER A 53 -14.15 7.26 -9.93
C SER A 53 -13.98 8.77 -9.74
N LEU A 54 -14.23 9.53 -10.80
CA LEU A 54 -14.26 11.00 -10.78
C LEU A 54 -15.71 11.45 -10.86
N GLY A 55 -16.23 12.08 -9.86
CA GLY A 55 -17.59 12.56 -9.80
C GLY A 55 -17.89 13.26 -8.49
N THR A 56 -19.16 13.51 -8.23
CA THR A 56 -19.59 14.07 -6.94
C THR A 56 -19.41 13.03 -5.85
N VAL A 57 -18.60 13.36 -4.85
CA VAL A 57 -18.36 12.54 -3.67
C VAL A 57 -19.21 13.03 -2.54
N THR A 58 -20.04 12.16 -1.97
CA THR A 58 -20.89 12.43 -0.81
C THR A 58 -20.78 11.29 0.20
N LEU A 59 -21.27 11.52 1.41
CA LEU A 59 -21.34 10.52 2.46
C LEU A 59 -22.79 10.26 2.83
N ILE A 60 -23.22 9.00 2.75
CA ILE A 60 -24.47 8.54 3.33
C ILE A 60 -24.11 7.74 4.58
N PRO A 61 -24.52 8.15 5.79
CA PRO A 61 -24.17 7.45 7.01
C PRO A 61 -24.83 6.05 7.04
N PRO A 62 -24.20 5.06 7.70
CA PRO A 62 -24.80 3.75 7.92
C PRO A 62 -26.11 3.87 8.71
N THR A 63 -27.08 3.02 8.36
CA THR A 63 -28.35 2.89 9.12
C THR A 63 -28.28 1.81 10.17
N ASP A 64 -27.40 0.84 9.97
CA ASP A 64 -27.23 -0.33 10.83
C ASP A 64 -25.73 -0.57 11.08
N VAL A 65 -25.34 -0.69 12.33
CA VAL A 65 -23.93 -0.85 12.74
C VAL A 65 -23.71 -2.25 13.29
N ILE A 66 -22.68 -2.91 12.79
CA ILE A 66 -22.17 -4.20 13.29
C ILE A 66 -21.11 -3.91 14.35
N ARG A 67 -21.24 -4.54 15.54
CA ARG A 67 -20.41 -4.23 16.71
C ARG A 67 -19.59 -5.37 17.25
N GLN A 68 -19.93 -6.61 16.93
CA GLN A 68 -19.29 -7.76 17.57
C GLN A 68 -19.12 -8.93 16.62
N ASN A 69 -18.13 -9.76 16.94
CA ASN A 69 -17.87 -11.01 16.23
C ASN A 69 -19.03 -11.99 16.37
N GLY A 70 -19.39 -12.70 15.30
CA GLY A 70 -20.48 -13.63 15.26
C GLY A 70 -21.88 -12.99 15.19
N GLU A 71 -21.98 -11.68 15.05
CA GLU A 71 -23.24 -10.97 14.85
C GLU A 71 -23.90 -11.44 13.56
N LYS A 72 -25.20 -11.76 13.62
CA LYS A 72 -25.96 -12.27 12.47
C LYS A 72 -27.04 -11.30 12.04
N ARG A 73 -27.19 -11.15 10.74
CA ARG A 73 -28.26 -10.34 10.12
C ARG A 73 -28.84 -11.04 8.92
N LYS A 74 -30.15 -10.88 8.72
CA LYS A 74 -30.80 -11.27 7.46
C LYS A 74 -30.89 -10.07 6.55
N ILE A 75 -30.24 -10.13 5.39
CA ILE A 75 -30.14 -9.07 4.40
C ILE A 75 -30.60 -9.60 3.05
N ALA A 76 -31.64 -9.01 2.47
CA ALA A 76 -32.21 -9.44 1.19
C ALA A 76 -32.54 -10.95 1.12
N GLY A 77 -33.00 -11.53 2.25
CA GLY A 77 -33.35 -12.95 2.34
C GLY A 77 -32.21 -13.89 2.65
N LEU A 78 -30.97 -13.44 2.63
CA LEU A 78 -29.78 -14.23 2.96
C LEU A 78 -29.33 -13.98 4.41
N ASP A 79 -28.82 -15.01 5.05
CA ASP A 79 -28.21 -14.91 6.38
C ASP A 79 -26.74 -14.53 6.24
N PHE A 80 -26.30 -13.52 7.02
CA PHE A 80 -24.92 -13.04 7.09
C PHE A 80 -24.40 -13.23 8.52
N GLU A 81 -23.15 -13.66 8.63
CA GLU A 81 -22.40 -13.73 9.88
C GLU A 81 -21.20 -12.80 9.78
N PHE A 82 -21.09 -11.83 10.69
CA PHE A 82 -20.06 -10.79 10.65
C PHE A 82 -18.92 -11.04 11.62
N TRP A 83 -17.73 -10.56 11.26
CA TRP A 83 -16.51 -10.63 12.06
C TRP A 83 -15.74 -9.33 11.96
N MET A 84 -15.47 -8.71 13.10
CA MET A 84 -14.79 -7.42 13.16
C MET A 84 -13.30 -7.60 12.94
N ALA A 85 -12.70 -6.69 12.13
CA ALA A 85 -11.28 -6.66 11.82
C ALA A 85 -10.69 -5.23 11.90
N PRO A 86 -10.97 -4.46 12.98
CA PRO A 86 -10.52 -3.07 13.09
C PRO A 86 -9.00 -2.96 13.05
N ASP A 87 -8.51 -1.84 12.49
CA ASP A 87 -7.08 -1.50 12.35
C ASP A 87 -6.29 -2.45 11.44
N SER A 88 -6.94 -3.36 10.70
CA SER A 88 -6.27 -4.15 9.67
C SER A 88 -6.01 -3.31 8.42
N GLU A 89 -6.77 -3.49 7.34
CA GLU A 89 -6.68 -2.63 6.15
C GLU A 89 -7.24 -1.23 6.42
N ALA A 90 -8.31 -1.14 7.17
CA ALA A 90 -8.93 0.12 7.56
C ALA A 90 -9.09 0.22 9.09
N PRO A 91 -9.22 1.46 9.65
CA PRO A 91 -9.49 1.64 11.08
C PRO A 91 -10.79 0.96 11.52
N SER A 92 -11.75 0.85 10.61
CA SER A 92 -13.05 0.21 10.82
C SER A 92 -13.26 -0.76 9.66
N GLU A 93 -13.05 -2.05 9.93
CA GLU A 93 -13.10 -3.12 8.94
C GLU A 93 -13.91 -4.30 9.48
N MET A 94 -14.52 -5.09 8.60
CA MET A 94 -15.23 -6.31 8.95
C MET A 94 -15.21 -7.32 7.81
N PHE A 95 -15.16 -8.60 8.19
CA PHE A 95 -15.43 -9.72 7.31
C PHE A 95 -16.88 -10.15 7.42
N PHE A 96 -17.40 -10.87 6.43
CA PHE A 96 -18.69 -11.52 6.54
C PHE A 96 -18.75 -12.84 5.76
N TYR A 97 -19.51 -13.76 6.31
CA TYR A 97 -19.75 -15.06 5.72
C TYR A 97 -21.24 -15.23 5.41
N ILE A 98 -21.54 -15.81 4.24
CA ILE A 98 -22.89 -16.13 3.77
C ILE A 98 -23.02 -17.67 3.75
N PRO A 99 -23.64 -18.29 4.78
CA PRO A 99 -23.66 -19.75 4.91
C PRO A 99 -24.30 -20.50 3.73
N SER A 100 -25.40 -19.98 3.20
CA SER A 100 -26.12 -20.61 2.09
C SER A 100 -25.31 -20.66 0.78
N MET A 101 -24.36 -19.74 0.63
CA MET A 101 -23.47 -19.64 -0.53
C MET A 101 -22.06 -20.19 -0.24
N LYS A 102 -21.77 -20.56 1.00
CA LYS A 102 -20.43 -20.90 1.50
C LYS A 102 -19.39 -19.84 1.10
N ALA A 103 -19.80 -18.58 1.09
CA ALA A 103 -19.05 -17.47 0.58
C ALA A 103 -18.54 -16.57 1.72
N LEU A 104 -17.24 -16.30 1.74
CA LEU A 104 -16.56 -15.42 2.68
C LEU A 104 -16.10 -14.17 1.94
N CYS A 105 -16.39 -13.00 2.51
CA CYS A 105 -15.77 -11.73 2.14
C CYS A 105 -14.79 -11.32 3.23
N THR A 106 -13.55 -11.10 2.88
CA THR A 106 -12.49 -10.61 3.79
C THR A 106 -12.15 -9.16 3.54
N ALA A 107 -13.10 -8.38 3.01
CA ALA A 107 -12.86 -7.01 2.61
C ALA A 107 -11.55 -6.90 1.80
N GLU A 108 -10.66 -5.94 2.09
CA GLU A 108 -9.37 -5.83 1.41
C GLU A 108 -8.23 -6.62 2.08
N ASP A 109 -8.52 -7.36 3.16
CA ASP A 109 -7.48 -8.07 3.92
C ASP A 109 -6.86 -9.27 3.17
N ALA A 110 -7.54 -9.83 2.17
CA ALA A 110 -7.00 -10.90 1.34
C ALA A 110 -7.32 -10.71 -0.15
N VAL A 111 -6.78 -9.66 -0.74
CA VAL A 111 -6.83 -9.38 -2.18
C VAL A 111 -5.71 -10.09 -2.94
N HIS A 112 -5.77 -10.13 -4.29
CA HIS A 112 -4.78 -10.85 -5.10
C HIS A 112 -3.49 -10.07 -5.38
N ASN A 113 -3.08 -9.19 -4.46
CA ASN A 113 -1.75 -8.56 -4.43
C ASN A 113 -1.34 -8.23 -3.00
N LEU A 114 -0.08 -7.81 -2.80
CA LEU A 114 0.34 -7.18 -1.56
C LEU A 114 -0.36 -5.82 -1.45
N HIS A 115 -1.32 -5.72 -0.54
CA HIS A 115 -1.92 -4.45 -0.19
C HIS A 115 -0.99 -3.64 0.71
N ASN A 116 -0.93 -2.33 0.54
CA ASN A 116 -0.04 -1.51 1.36
C ASN A 116 -0.51 -1.39 2.82
N THR A 117 0.42 -1.39 3.75
CA THR A 117 0.18 -1.03 5.16
C THR A 117 0.29 0.48 5.41
N TYR A 118 0.79 1.22 4.41
CA TYR A 118 0.80 2.67 4.36
C TYR A 118 0.45 3.17 2.96
N SER A 119 -0.68 3.83 2.82
CA SER A 119 -1.08 4.46 1.57
C SER A 119 -0.29 5.75 1.32
N LEU A 120 0.39 5.86 0.18
CA LEU A 120 1.20 7.05 -0.16
C LEU A 120 0.36 8.33 -0.28
N ARG A 121 -0.93 8.21 -0.60
CA ARG A 121 -1.86 9.35 -0.56
C ARG A 121 -2.08 9.89 0.85
N GLY A 122 -1.93 9.06 1.83
CA GLY A 122 -2.21 9.31 3.24
C GLY A 122 -3.37 8.46 3.74
N ALA A 123 -3.19 7.89 4.91
CA ALA A 123 -4.19 7.18 5.71
C ALA A 123 -3.59 6.97 7.10
N LYS A 124 -4.40 6.53 8.07
CA LYS A 124 -3.83 5.95 9.29
C LYS A 124 -2.98 4.74 8.93
N LEU A 125 -1.90 4.53 9.69
CA LEU A 125 -1.09 3.33 9.51
C LEU A 125 -1.92 2.10 9.82
N ARG A 126 -1.85 1.12 8.94
CA ARG A 126 -2.50 -0.18 9.08
C ARG A 126 -1.64 -1.08 9.94
N ASN A 127 -2.27 -1.88 10.78
CA ASN A 127 -1.57 -2.74 11.72
C ASN A 127 -1.39 -4.17 11.15
N PRO A 128 -0.21 -4.52 10.61
CA PRO A 128 -0.01 -5.82 9.98
C PRO A 128 -0.08 -6.98 10.99
N LEU A 129 0.16 -6.74 12.28
CA LEU A 129 -0.04 -7.75 13.31
C LEU A 129 -1.52 -8.07 13.52
N ALA A 130 -2.37 -7.04 13.67
CA ALA A 130 -3.80 -7.20 13.78
C ALA A 130 -4.36 -7.89 12.54
N TRP A 131 -3.97 -7.41 11.36
CA TRP A 131 -4.33 -7.98 10.06
C TRP A 131 -4.02 -9.48 9.97
N SER A 132 -2.80 -9.89 10.33
CA SER A 132 -2.43 -11.31 10.34
C SER A 132 -3.27 -12.14 11.32
N LYS A 133 -3.65 -11.58 12.47
CA LYS A 133 -4.50 -12.24 13.46
C LYS A 133 -5.92 -12.47 12.92
N TYR A 134 -6.53 -11.43 12.32
CA TYR A 134 -7.89 -11.55 11.76
C TYR A 134 -7.96 -12.56 10.61
N LEU A 135 -6.94 -12.61 9.76
CA LEU A 135 -6.86 -13.66 8.73
C LEU A 135 -6.70 -15.05 9.35
N ASN A 136 -5.96 -15.17 10.45
CA ASN A 136 -5.89 -16.45 11.18
C ASN A 136 -7.22 -16.84 11.81
N GLU A 137 -7.96 -15.88 12.36
CA GLU A 137 -9.32 -16.09 12.88
C GLU A 137 -10.28 -16.50 11.75
N ALA A 138 -10.19 -15.88 10.58
CA ALA A 138 -10.97 -16.26 9.41
C ALA A 138 -10.70 -17.71 8.99
N ILE A 139 -9.43 -18.12 8.98
CA ILE A 139 -9.05 -19.52 8.72
C ILE A 139 -9.66 -20.44 9.79
N TYR A 140 -9.56 -20.10 11.06
CA TYR A 140 -10.08 -20.90 12.15
C TYR A 140 -11.60 -21.09 12.05
N ASN A 141 -12.34 -20.03 11.75
CA ASN A 141 -13.79 -20.04 11.74
C ASN A 141 -14.40 -20.71 10.50
N TRP A 142 -13.75 -20.57 9.33
CA TRP A 142 -14.40 -20.92 8.05
C TRP A 142 -13.62 -21.88 7.16
N ARG A 143 -12.40 -22.33 7.51
CA ARG A 143 -11.59 -23.22 6.66
C ARG A 143 -12.32 -24.49 6.20
N ASP A 144 -13.23 -25.02 7.04
CA ASP A 144 -13.96 -26.27 6.74
C ASP A 144 -15.31 -26.00 6.06
N LYS A 145 -15.68 -24.75 5.83
CA LYS A 145 -17.01 -24.32 5.35
C LYS A 145 -16.95 -23.49 4.06
N VAL A 146 -15.85 -22.79 3.82
CA VAL A 146 -15.74 -21.84 2.71
C VAL A 146 -15.47 -22.53 1.37
N GLU A 147 -16.22 -22.14 0.34
CA GLU A 147 -16.02 -22.61 -1.04
C GLU A 147 -15.80 -21.45 -2.01
N VAL A 148 -16.16 -20.21 -1.60
CA VAL A 148 -15.97 -18.98 -2.36
C VAL A 148 -15.36 -17.93 -1.44
N LEU A 149 -14.25 -17.35 -1.85
CA LEU A 149 -13.68 -16.15 -1.25
C LEU A 149 -13.77 -15.00 -2.24
N PHE A 150 -14.29 -13.87 -1.82
CA PHE A 150 -14.29 -12.65 -2.62
C PHE A 150 -13.86 -11.45 -1.79
N ALA A 151 -13.36 -10.44 -2.47
CA ALA A 151 -12.87 -9.20 -1.92
C ALA A 151 -13.12 -8.06 -2.91
N PRO A 152 -13.12 -6.80 -2.50
CA PRO A 152 -13.03 -5.69 -3.44
C PRO A 152 -11.77 -5.79 -4.30
N HIS A 153 -11.80 -5.24 -5.49
CA HIS A 153 -10.67 -5.02 -6.40
C HIS A 153 -10.15 -6.22 -7.18
N HIS A 154 -10.54 -7.45 -6.91
CA HIS A 154 -10.04 -8.63 -7.62
C HIS A 154 -11.15 -9.64 -7.87
N TRP A 155 -10.83 -10.67 -8.67
CA TRP A 155 -11.72 -11.79 -8.93
C TRP A 155 -11.82 -12.71 -7.72
N SER A 156 -12.90 -13.47 -7.65
CA SER A 156 -13.15 -14.43 -6.57
C SER A 156 -12.21 -15.64 -6.66
N THR A 157 -11.84 -16.19 -5.50
CA THR A 157 -11.15 -17.48 -5.40
C THR A 157 -12.19 -18.58 -5.15
N ILE A 158 -12.18 -19.60 -5.99
CA ILE A 158 -13.11 -20.73 -5.90
C ILE A 158 -12.36 -21.99 -5.46
N GLY A 159 -12.96 -22.71 -4.53
CA GLY A 159 -12.48 -23.99 -4.00
C GLY A 159 -11.72 -23.88 -2.70
N ASN A 160 -12.15 -24.65 -1.72
CA ASN A 160 -11.70 -24.62 -0.33
C ASN A 160 -10.17 -24.62 -0.16
N LYS A 161 -9.48 -25.58 -0.77
CA LYS A 161 -8.01 -25.69 -0.65
C LYS A 161 -7.28 -24.44 -1.12
N ARG A 162 -7.75 -23.82 -2.21
CA ARG A 162 -7.14 -22.58 -2.76
C ARG A 162 -7.38 -21.42 -1.81
N ILE A 163 -8.59 -21.30 -1.27
CA ILE A 163 -8.97 -20.25 -0.34
C ILE A 163 -8.13 -20.33 0.94
N VAL A 164 -8.05 -21.49 1.54
CA VAL A 164 -7.26 -21.69 2.77
C VAL A 164 -5.77 -21.40 2.53
N ALA A 165 -5.22 -21.81 1.38
CA ALA A 165 -3.85 -21.50 1.01
C ALA A 165 -3.66 -19.97 0.84
N HIS A 166 -4.58 -19.29 0.15
CA HIS A 166 -4.55 -17.84 -0.06
C HIS A 166 -4.59 -17.07 1.26
N LEU A 167 -5.51 -17.40 2.15
CA LEU A 167 -5.61 -16.78 3.48
C LEU A 167 -4.34 -17.01 4.32
N LYS A 168 -3.76 -18.22 4.27
CA LYS A 168 -2.48 -18.51 4.96
C LYS A 168 -1.33 -17.67 4.41
N HIS A 169 -1.23 -17.54 3.09
CA HIS A 169 -0.18 -16.73 2.48
C HIS A 169 -0.26 -15.26 2.91
N HIS A 170 -1.46 -14.68 2.92
CA HIS A 170 -1.65 -13.28 3.37
C HIS A 170 -1.41 -13.12 4.87
N ARG A 171 -1.90 -14.06 5.70
CA ARG A 171 -1.59 -14.09 7.13
C ARG A 171 -0.08 -14.07 7.39
N ASP A 172 0.66 -14.96 6.72
CA ASP A 172 2.09 -15.11 6.93
C ASP A 172 2.87 -13.91 6.35
N LEU A 173 2.38 -13.32 5.25
CA LEU A 173 2.92 -12.10 4.64
C LEU A 173 2.86 -10.92 5.60
N TYR A 174 1.68 -10.61 6.15
CA TYR A 174 1.53 -9.50 7.09
C TYR A 174 2.21 -9.78 8.42
N ARG A 175 2.27 -11.04 8.85
CA ARG A 175 3.05 -11.41 10.03
C ARG A 175 4.55 -11.17 9.83
N TYR A 176 5.07 -11.51 8.65
CA TYR A 176 6.46 -11.23 8.28
C TYR A 176 6.73 -9.73 8.25
N ILE A 177 5.84 -8.94 7.62
CA ILE A 177 5.94 -7.48 7.54
C ILE A 177 5.93 -6.85 8.93
N ASN A 178 5.22 -7.42 9.89
CA ASN A 178 5.25 -6.95 11.27
C ASN A 178 6.55 -7.34 12.00
N ASP A 179 6.88 -8.62 12.01
CA ASP A 179 7.87 -9.17 12.95
C ASP A 179 9.32 -8.85 12.54
N GLN A 180 9.63 -8.85 11.24
CA GLN A 180 11.01 -8.70 10.79
C GLN A 180 11.58 -7.28 10.95
N PRO A 181 10.83 -6.20 10.68
CA PRO A 181 11.32 -4.86 11.01
C PRO A 181 11.59 -4.68 12.50
N LEU A 182 10.71 -5.19 13.35
CA LEU A 182 10.88 -5.10 14.80
C LEU A 182 12.11 -5.87 15.28
N ARG A 183 12.32 -7.06 14.74
CA ARG A 183 13.52 -7.84 15.04
C ARG A 183 14.79 -7.06 14.72
N LEU A 184 14.89 -6.46 13.54
CA LEU A 184 16.07 -5.69 13.14
C LEU A 184 16.18 -4.36 13.86
N ALA A 185 15.07 -3.68 14.17
CA ALA A 185 15.06 -2.46 14.96
C ALA A 185 15.63 -2.73 16.37
N ASN A 186 15.27 -3.86 17.01
CA ASN A 186 15.84 -4.30 18.27
C ASN A 186 17.34 -4.65 18.19
N HIS A 187 17.87 -4.91 17.00
CA HIS A 187 19.31 -5.02 16.74
C HIS A 187 20.00 -3.69 16.41
N GLY A 188 19.27 -2.56 16.50
CA GLY A 188 19.81 -1.22 16.29
C GLY A 188 19.78 -0.71 14.86
N PHE A 189 19.20 -1.45 13.91
CA PHE A 189 19.05 -1.00 12.53
C PHE A 189 17.93 0.05 12.40
N ARG A 190 18.13 1.02 11.52
CA ARG A 190 17.17 2.09 11.28
C ARG A 190 16.23 1.76 10.13
N MET A 191 15.14 2.51 10.04
CA MET A 191 14.05 2.30 9.09
C MET A 191 14.50 2.03 7.65
N ILE A 192 15.41 2.86 7.12
CA ILE A 192 15.87 2.72 5.73
C ILE A 192 16.74 1.47 5.57
N GLU A 193 17.64 1.21 6.52
CA GLU A 193 18.52 0.03 6.52
C GLU A 193 17.69 -1.25 6.55
N ILE A 194 16.70 -1.33 7.44
CA ILE A 194 15.76 -2.45 7.56
C ILE A 194 15.05 -2.70 6.24
N ALA A 195 14.51 -1.65 5.62
CA ALA A 195 13.77 -1.75 4.37
C ALA A 195 14.64 -2.16 3.18
N GLU A 196 15.97 -1.89 3.25
CA GLU A 196 16.93 -2.30 2.25
C GLU A 196 17.48 -3.73 2.48
N MET A 197 17.51 -4.20 3.73
CA MET A 197 18.05 -5.51 4.11
C MET A 197 17.04 -6.66 3.95
N LEU A 198 15.74 -6.37 4.03
CA LEU A 198 14.69 -7.38 4.06
C LEU A 198 14.02 -7.58 2.70
N ASP A 199 14.03 -8.81 2.25
CA ASP A 199 13.18 -9.31 1.16
C ASP A 199 12.22 -10.38 1.71
N LEU A 200 11.12 -10.64 1.00
CA LEU A 200 10.22 -11.73 1.37
C LEU A 200 10.97 -13.08 1.35
N PRO A 201 10.63 -14.02 2.23
CA PRO A 201 11.18 -15.37 2.17
C PRO A 201 10.76 -16.05 0.86
N LYS A 202 11.58 -16.99 0.38
CA LYS A 202 11.38 -17.67 -0.91
C LYS A 202 9.97 -18.26 -1.07
N SER A 203 9.40 -18.78 0.01
CA SER A 203 8.03 -19.31 0.04
C SER A 203 6.96 -18.28 -0.31
N LEU A 204 7.14 -17.02 0.08
CA LEU A 204 6.22 -15.93 -0.23
C LEU A 204 6.56 -15.23 -1.56
N GLN A 205 7.83 -15.18 -1.96
CA GLN A 205 8.24 -14.62 -3.26
C GLN A 205 7.58 -15.32 -4.45
N GLN A 206 7.30 -16.62 -4.32
CA GLN A 206 6.65 -17.42 -5.37
C GLN A 206 5.13 -17.26 -5.40
N VAL A 207 4.53 -16.68 -4.36
CA VAL A 207 3.09 -16.48 -4.27
C VAL A 207 2.67 -15.29 -5.11
N TRP A 208 1.78 -15.50 -6.08
CA TRP A 208 1.32 -14.43 -6.96
C TRP A 208 0.70 -13.27 -6.19
N SER A 209 -0.16 -13.55 -5.21
CA SER A 209 -0.87 -12.54 -4.41
C SER A 209 0.00 -11.81 -3.39
N ALA A 210 1.26 -12.23 -3.19
CA ALA A 210 2.23 -11.50 -2.39
C ALA A 210 3.04 -10.46 -3.19
N ARG A 211 2.75 -10.29 -4.49
CA ARG A 211 3.46 -9.33 -5.36
C ARG A 211 2.98 -7.90 -5.14
N GLY A 212 3.93 -6.98 -5.16
CA GLY A 212 3.69 -5.55 -4.96
C GLY A 212 3.24 -4.83 -6.22
N PHE A 213 1.93 -4.76 -6.46
CA PHE A 213 1.34 -3.91 -7.49
C PHE A 213 0.78 -2.62 -6.90
N TYR A 214 0.23 -2.69 -5.70
CA TYR A 214 -0.33 -1.57 -4.94
C TYR A 214 0.52 -1.25 -3.70
N GLY A 215 0.86 -2.26 -2.91
CA GLY A 215 1.85 -2.19 -1.83
C GLY A 215 3.28 -2.40 -2.34
N SER A 216 4.23 -2.29 -1.44
CA SER A 216 5.64 -2.61 -1.66
C SER A 216 6.23 -3.08 -0.34
N VAL A 217 6.92 -4.22 -0.36
CA VAL A 217 7.57 -4.76 0.86
C VAL A 217 8.43 -3.69 1.53
N ASN A 218 9.24 -2.96 0.75
CA ASN A 218 10.10 -1.89 1.27
C ASN A 218 9.28 -0.76 1.97
N HIS A 219 8.13 -0.37 1.42
CA HIS A 219 7.29 0.66 2.02
C HIS A 219 6.55 0.14 3.26
N ASP A 220 6.10 -1.10 3.23
CA ASP A 220 5.35 -1.72 4.31
C ASP A 220 6.25 -2.00 5.52
N LEU A 221 7.52 -2.36 5.30
CA LEU A 221 8.53 -2.46 6.37
C LEU A 221 8.79 -1.11 7.04
N LYS A 222 8.87 -0.02 6.26
CA LYS A 222 8.98 1.34 6.80
C LYS A 222 7.74 1.74 7.59
N SER A 223 6.56 1.37 7.10
CA SER A 223 5.29 1.61 7.76
C SER A 223 5.24 0.96 9.15
N THR A 224 5.65 -0.30 9.24
CA THR A 224 5.75 -1.00 10.51
C THR A 224 6.72 -0.32 11.48
N TYR A 225 7.89 0.10 10.99
CA TYR A 225 8.84 0.84 11.83
C TYR A 225 8.22 2.13 12.37
N VAL A 226 7.55 2.91 11.51
CA VAL A 226 6.90 4.18 11.91
C VAL A 226 5.73 3.93 12.87
N MET A 227 4.97 2.85 12.69
CA MET A 227 3.86 2.49 13.57
C MET A 227 4.31 2.28 15.02
N TYR A 228 5.47 1.66 15.23
CA TYR A 228 5.99 1.37 16.58
C TYR A 228 6.90 2.48 17.14
N LEU A 229 7.70 3.13 16.30
CA LEU A 229 8.78 4.03 16.71
C LEU A 229 8.59 5.48 16.28
N GLY A 230 7.54 5.77 15.48
CA GLY A 230 7.27 7.11 14.97
C GLY A 230 8.15 7.51 13.79
N TRP A 231 8.04 8.78 13.39
CA TRP A 231 8.69 9.31 12.17
C TRP A 231 10.20 9.58 12.33
N PHE A 232 10.68 9.69 13.55
CA PHE A 232 12.09 9.99 13.80
C PHE A 232 12.97 8.76 13.52
N ASN A 233 13.96 8.95 12.66
CA ASN A 233 14.83 7.86 12.19
C ASN A 233 16.03 7.55 13.09
N GLY A 234 16.11 8.16 14.30
CA GLY A 234 17.21 7.98 15.23
C GLY A 234 18.48 8.79 14.91
N ASN A 235 18.45 9.66 13.86
CA ASN A 235 19.58 10.51 13.52
C ASN A 235 19.30 11.98 13.95
N PRO A 236 20.01 12.53 14.93
CA PRO A 236 19.79 13.91 15.38
C PRO A 236 19.90 14.95 14.26
N ALA A 237 20.71 14.73 13.24
CA ALA A 237 20.85 15.64 12.09
C ALA A 237 19.57 15.80 11.27
N THR A 238 18.62 14.86 11.38
CA THR A 238 17.33 14.90 10.67
C THR A 238 16.16 15.34 11.56
N LEU A 239 16.41 15.68 12.83
CA LEU A 239 15.37 16.08 13.76
C LEU A 239 14.76 17.45 13.42
N HIS A 240 15.62 18.39 13.01
CA HIS A 240 15.24 19.74 12.58
C HIS A 240 15.80 20.05 11.19
N PRO A 241 15.29 19.40 10.13
CA PRO A 241 15.77 19.67 8.77
C PRO A 241 15.29 21.06 8.29
N TYR A 242 16.02 21.64 7.38
CA TYR A 242 15.51 22.79 6.64
C TYR A 242 14.24 22.39 5.84
N PRO A 243 13.30 23.33 5.59
CA PRO A 243 12.27 23.09 4.58
C PRO A 243 12.88 22.60 3.26
N GLU A 244 12.20 21.69 2.56
CA GLU A 244 12.77 20.98 1.40
C GLU A 244 13.29 21.94 0.31
N CYS A 245 12.57 23.04 0.04
CA CYS A 245 12.98 24.04 -0.96
C CYS A 245 14.30 24.72 -0.56
N ASP A 246 14.43 25.10 0.71
CA ASP A 246 15.63 25.78 1.21
C ASP A 246 16.83 24.83 1.26
N ALA A 247 16.59 23.59 1.70
CA ALA A 247 17.59 22.52 1.68
C ALA A 247 18.07 22.23 0.25
N ALA A 248 17.15 22.13 -0.71
CA ALA A 248 17.46 21.85 -2.10
C ALA A 248 18.38 22.92 -2.71
N ALA A 249 18.09 24.19 -2.49
CA ALA A 249 18.91 25.30 -2.97
C ALA A 249 20.35 25.23 -2.42
N LYS A 250 20.50 24.96 -1.11
CA LYS A 250 21.80 24.81 -0.45
C LYS A 250 22.57 23.59 -0.99
N TYR A 251 21.91 22.43 -1.16
CA TYR A 251 22.55 21.25 -1.74
C TYR A 251 23.01 21.47 -3.17
N VAL A 252 22.20 22.10 -4.02
CA VAL A 252 22.57 22.41 -5.41
C VAL A 252 23.79 23.33 -5.44
N ALA A 253 23.84 24.40 -4.62
CA ALA A 253 24.99 25.27 -4.51
C ALA A 253 26.23 24.51 -4.04
N PHE A 254 26.12 23.69 -2.99
CA PHE A 254 27.22 22.89 -2.45
C PHE A 254 27.76 21.84 -3.45
N MET A 255 26.91 21.29 -4.31
CA MET A 255 27.28 20.32 -5.35
C MET A 255 27.90 20.96 -6.60
N GLY A 256 28.09 22.28 -6.64
CA GLY A 256 28.73 22.99 -7.76
C GLY A 256 27.74 23.61 -8.75
N GLY A 257 26.48 23.81 -8.34
CA GLY A 257 25.44 24.45 -9.16
C GLY A 257 24.59 23.44 -9.98
N ALA A 258 23.56 23.96 -10.63
CA ALA A 258 22.57 23.15 -11.32
C ALA A 258 23.18 22.30 -12.46
N ASP A 259 24.08 22.85 -13.25
CA ASP A 259 24.69 22.17 -14.40
C ASP A 259 25.59 20.99 -13.93
N ALA A 260 26.37 21.20 -12.87
CA ALA A 260 27.19 20.14 -12.28
C ALA A 260 26.33 19.00 -11.71
N VAL A 261 25.20 19.33 -11.09
CA VAL A 261 24.24 18.31 -10.60
C VAL A 261 23.63 17.53 -11.76
N LEU A 262 23.23 18.21 -12.85
CA LEU A 262 22.67 17.55 -14.04
C LEU A 262 23.68 16.63 -14.73
N GLU A 263 24.93 17.06 -14.86
CA GLU A 263 26.00 16.24 -15.43
C GLU A 263 26.24 14.96 -14.61
N LYS A 264 26.38 15.12 -13.29
CA LYS A 264 26.54 13.98 -12.36
C LYS A 264 25.34 13.04 -12.42
N ALA A 265 24.12 13.58 -12.43
CA ALA A 265 22.90 12.80 -12.52
C ALA A 265 22.83 11.99 -13.84
N ARG A 266 23.28 12.58 -14.97
CA ARG A 266 23.36 11.88 -16.25
C ARG A 266 24.35 10.73 -16.20
N LYS A 267 25.56 10.95 -15.65
CA LYS A 267 26.56 9.90 -15.45
C LYS A 267 26.01 8.74 -14.59
N CYS A 268 25.31 9.05 -13.49
CA CYS A 268 24.68 8.02 -12.65
C CYS A 268 23.56 7.27 -13.39
N TYR A 269 22.82 7.95 -14.24
CA TYR A 269 21.76 7.35 -15.06
C TYR A 269 22.35 6.38 -16.07
N ASP A 270 23.41 6.78 -16.78
CA ASP A 270 24.08 5.96 -17.80
C ASP A 270 24.77 4.74 -17.16
N ALA A 271 25.32 4.89 -15.95
CA ALA A 271 25.92 3.82 -15.17
C ALA A 271 24.91 2.91 -14.45
N GLU A 272 23.61 3.10 -14.63
CA GLU A 272 22.53 2.33 -13.97
C GLU A 272 22.57 2.34 -12.41
N THR A 273 23.25 3.30 -11.80
CA THR A 273 23.47 3.39 -10.34
C THR A 273 22.34 4.09 -9.58
N ILE A 274 21.15 4.23 -10.18
CA ILE A 274 19.97 4.81 -9.52
C ILE A 274 19.39 3.80 -8.53
N ALA A 275 19.34 4.17 -7.26
CA ALA A 275 18.90 3.33 -6.13
C ALA A 275 17.51 2.66 -6.29
N GLY A 276 16.65 3.20 -7.17
CA GLY A 276 15.34 2.61 -7.47
C GLY A 276 15.34 1.49 -8.50
N SER A 277 16.41 1.32 -9.30
CA SER A 277 16.45 0.35 -10.39
C SER A 277 16.88 -1.05 -9.96
N ARG A 278 17.58 -1.18 -8.86
CA ARG A 278 18.11 -2.47 -8.39
C ARG A 278 17.06 -3.44 -7.86
N ARG A 279 15.95 -2.94 -7.26
CA ARG A 279 14.97 -3.80 -6.59
C ARG A 279 13.79 -4.24 -7.43
N SER A 280 13.41 -3.51 -8.45
CA SER A 280 12.36 -3.96 -9.38
C SER A 280 12.77 -5.16 -10.22
N SER A 281 14.06 -5.52 -10.25
CA SER A 281 14.59 -6.65 -11.02
C SER A 281 14.64 -7.98 -10.26
N THR A 282 14.57 -7.97 -8.92
CA THR A 282 14.63 -9.20 -8.10
C THR A 282 13.28 -9.86 -7.86
N THR A 283 12.17 -9.16 -8.13
CA THR A 283 10.80 -9.68 -7.93
C THR A 283 10.20 -10.36 -9.15
N SER A 284 10.91 -10.49 -10.27
CA SER A 284 10.41 -11.18 -11.46
C SER A 284 11.27 -12.39 -11.83
N SER A 285 10.96 -13.54 -11.26
CA SER A 285 11.41 -14.85 -11.75
C SER A 285 10.63 -15.34 -12.98
N SER A 286 10.34 -14.45 -13.94
CA SER A 286 9.82 -14.81 -15.26
C SER A 286 10.83 -14.39 -16.32
N PRO A 287 11.20 -15.23 -17.28
CA PRO A 287 12.19 -14.91 -18.32
C PRO A 287 11.60 -14.02 -19.41
N THR A 288 11.21 -12.80 -19.07
CA THR A 288 10.87 -11.77 -20.07
C THR A 288 12.06 -10.83 -20.20
N PRO A 289 12.46 -10.39 -21.40
CA PRO A 289 13.70 -9.65 -21.58
C PRO A 289 13.76 -8.41 -20.71
N LEU A 290 14.66 -8.42 -19.74
CA LEU A 290 14.95 -7.42 -18.70
C LEU A 290 15.20 -6.00 -19.26
N THR A 291 15.60 -5.88 -20.51
CA THR A 291 15.97 -4.62 -21.17
C THR A 291 14.81 -3.65 -21.39
N LYS A 292 13.62 -4.12 -21.77
CA LYS A 292 12.45 -3.22 -21.99
C LYS A 292 11.81 -2.72 -20.70
N ARG A 293 11.76 -3.54 -19.64
CA ARG A 293 11.21 -3.13 -18.33
C ARG A 293 12.11 -2.12 -17.59
N ARG A 294 13.44 -2.27 -17.71
CA ARG A 294 14.41 -1.32 -17.14
C ARG A 294 14.31 0.06 -17.79
N ALA A 295 14.11 0.12 -19.10
CA ALA A 295 13.93 1.38 -19.83
C ALA A 295 12.65 2.14 -19.40
N ASN A 296 11.56 1.43 -19.13
CA ASN A 296 10.28 2.05 -18.74
C ASN A 296 10.29 2.59 -17.30
N CYS A 297 10.89 1.87 -16.35
CA CYS A 297 11.07 2.38 -14.98
C CYS A 297 11.99 3.61 -14.95
N ARG A 298 12.98 3.69 -15.83
CA ARG A 298 13.87 4.83 -15.99
C ARG A 298 13.15 6.09 -16.50
N ARG A 299 12.27 5.96 -17.49
CA ARG A 299 11.53 7.11 -18.05
C ARG A 299 10.57 7.74 -17.05
N THR A 300 9.86 6.96 -16.25
CA THR A 300 8.90 7.48 -15.25
C THR A 300 9.59 8.18 -14.09
N SER A 301 10.78 7.74 -13.66
CA SER A 301 11.54 8.45 -12.63
C SER A 301 12.10 9.78 -13.14
N TRP A 302 12.57 9.83 -14.38
CA TRP A 302 13.14 11.05 -14.99
C TRP A 302 12.08 12.10 -15.31
N SER A 303 10.91 11.73 -15.82
CA SER A 303 9.83 12.69 -16.06
C SER A 303 9.39 13.39 -14.77
N ARG A 304 9.41 12.70 -13.64
CA ARG A 304 9.13 13.28 -12.31
C ARG A 304 10.22 14.27 -11.86
N TRP A 305 11.48 14.01 -12.16
CA TRP A 305 12.59 14.90 -11.86
C TRP A 305 12.59 16.13 -12.79
N ASP A 306 12.34 15.95 -14.08
CA ASP A 306 12.30 17.04 -15.07
C ASP A 306 11.15 18.02 -14.78
N THR A 307 9.99 17.54 -14.33
CA THR A 307 8.88 18.38 -13.92
C THR A 307 9.23 19.22 -12.67
N ARG A 308 9.95 18.66 -11.70
CA ARG A 308 10.41 19.41 -10.52
C ARG A 308 11.50 20.42 -10.86
N LEU A 309 12.44 20.07 -11.73
CA LEU A 309 13.51 21.00 -12.20
C LEU A 309 12.94 22.14 -13.05
N LYS A 310 11.90 21.90 -13.86
CA LYS A 310 11.20 22.96 -14.59
C LYS A 310 10.43 23.90 -13.67
N ALA A 311 9.83 23.39 -12.59
CA ALA A 311 9.18 24.20 -11.56
C ALA A 311 10.18 25.12 -10.82
N VAL A 312 11.40 24.66 -10.58
CA VAL A 312 12.48 25.46 -9.98
C VAL A 312 13.00 26.53 -10.96
N ARG A 313 13.03 26.25 -12.28
CA ARG A 313 13.42 27.25 -13.30
C ARG A 313 12.33 28.27 -13.61
N GLY A 314 11.05 27.94 -13.45
CA GLY A 314 9.92 28.84 -13.70
C GLY A 314 9.67 29.91 -12.62
N GLY A 315 10.40 29.88 -11.52
CA GLY A 315 10.28 30.83 -10.40
C GLY A 315 11.09 32.12 -10.51
N THR A 316 11.76 32.37 -11.63
CA THR A 316 12.52 33.63 -11.85
C THR A 316 12.09 34.29 -13.15
N SER A 317 10.88 34.82 -13.22
CA SER A 317 10.53 35.90 -14.13
C SER A 317 9.31 36.65 -13.59
N THR A 318 9.61 37.85 -13.17
CA THR A 318 8.84 39.00 -12.66
C THR A 318 8.49 38.98 -11.21
#